data_84278e51d15f833cd656daf30ac9a4a7
#
_entry.id   84278e51d15f833cd656daf30ac9a4a7
#
_cell.length_a   1.000
_cell.length_b   1.000
_cell.length_c   1.000
_cell.angle_alpha   90.00
_cell.angle_beta   90.00
_cell.angle_gamma   90.00
#
_symmetry.space_group_name_H-M   'P 1'
#
loop_
_entity.id
_entity.type
_entity.pdbx_description
1 polymer ?
#
loop_
_entity_poly.entity_id
_entity_poly.type
_entity_poly.pdbx_seq_one_letter_code
_entity_poly.pdbx_strand_id
1 'polypeptide(L)'
;SRADTILLVSLDLKSGEAGVLSIPRDTRVWLPSHNRWDRVNAAYAYGGPELVMEAVAGLLNVPISYYVQTDFEGFSKIVDILGGVELNVERAMVYEDKAQNLYINLQPGRQVLNGEKALQYVRYRDRLGDIALVDPFKGEYDGRVERQRQFLSALSKKVLSPSVIPKLPQLISQTLQMVKTNLPWDEVLNIALISGRFSPDRIATAVLPGNSQVLNGAWYWIVNEQKAAQ
;
A
#
# COMPACT_ATOMS: atom_id res chain seq x y z
N SER A 1 5.02 13.67 10.62
CA SER A 1 4.55 12.38 10.11
C SER A 1 5.06 12.18 8.68
N ARG A 2 5.25 10.96 8.22
CA ARG A 2 5.64 10.61 6.85
C ARG A 2 4.76 9.47 6.36
N ALA A 3 4.51 9.42 5.04
CA ALA A 3 3.82 8.28 4.43
C ALA A 3 4.83 7.13 4.23
N ASP A 4 4.64 6.03 4.94
CA ASP A 4 5.54 4.86 4.85
C ASP A 4 5.08 3.84 3.80
N THR A 5 3.80 3.83 3.46
CA THR A 5 3.20 3.02 2.41
C THR A 5 2.34 3.91 1.52
N ILE A 6 2.61 3.90 0.22
CA ILE A 6 1.91 4.69 -0.78
C ILE A 6 1.46 3.74 -1.88
N LEU A 7 0.15 3.75 -2.16
CA LEU A 7 -0.48 2.91 -3.16
C LEU A 7 -1.30 3.78 -4.09
N LEU A 8 -1.13 3.61 -5.38
CA LEU A 8 -2.04 4.13 -6.38
C LEU A 8 -3.01 3.02 -6.77
N VAL A 9 -4.31 3.31 -6.66
CA VAL A 9 -5.38 2.38 -7.01
C VAL A 9 -6.16 2.93 -8.19
N SER A 10 -6.32 2.12 -9.22
CA SER A 10 -7.17 2.38 -10.39
C SER A 10 -8.33 1.41 -10.39
N LEU A 11 -9.54 1.92 -10.62
CA LEU A 11 -10.76 1.11 -10.69
C LEU A 11 -11.45 1.38 -12.02
N ASP A 12 -11.61 0.36 -12.86
CA ASP A 12 -12.51 0.42 -13.99
C ASP A 12 -13.91 -0.06 -13.57
N LEU A 13 -14.80 0.90 -13.37
CA LEU A 13 -16.15 0.65 -12.89
C LEU A 13 -17.04 -0.04 -13.94
N LYS A 14 -16.61 -0.08 -15.21
CA LYS A 14 -17.34 -0.74 -16.31
C LYS A 14 -16.93 -2.20 -16.47
N SER A 15 -15.63 -2.45 -16.55
CA SER A 15 -15.09 -3.81 -16.73
C SER A 15 -15.03 -4.60 -15.42
N GLY A 16 -14.95 -3.92 -14.25
CA GLY A 16 -14.69 -4.54 -12.96
C GLY A 16 -13.22 -4.95 -12.78
N GLU A 17 -12.32 -4.32 -13.52
CA GLU A 17 -10.89 -4.48 -13.37
C GLU A 17 -10.32 -3.46 -12.38
N ALA A 18 -9.29 -3.84 -11.65
CA ALA A 18 -8.58 -2.95 -10.74
C ALA A 18 -7.08 -3.11 -10.88
N GLY A 19 -6.36 -2.00 -10.70
CA GLY A 19 -4.91 -1.95 -10.61
C GLY A 19 -4.46 -1.39 -9.27
N VAL A 20 -3.44 -2.00 -8.66
CA VAL A 20 -2.80 -1.49 -7.44
C VAL A 20 -1.30 -1.38 -7.71
N LEU A 21 -0.79 -0.16 -7.75
CA LEU A 21 0.62 0.13 -7.91
C LEU A 21 1.22 0.59 -6.58
N SER A 22 2.16 -0.19 -6.04
CA SER A 22 2.94 0.21 -4.88
C SER A 22 4.04 1.19 -5.29
N ILE A 23 4.10 2.35 -4.65
CA ILE A 23 5.09 3.39 -4.89
C ILE A 23 6.06 3.38 -3.72
N PRO A 24 7.35 3.04 -3.95
CA PRO A 24 8.36 3.08 -2.91
C PRO A 24 8.44 4.48 -2.27
N ARG A 25 8.43 4.54 -0.94
CA ARG A 25 8.37 5.80 -0.19
C ARG A 25 9.52 6.77 -0.48
N ASP A 26 10.65 6.23 -0.92
CA ASP A 26 11.85 7.00 -1.26
C ASP A 26 11.91 7.37 -2.75
N THR A 27 10.81 7.16 -3.51
CA THR A 27 10.69 7.54 -4.93
C THR A 27 10.96 9.03 -5.10
N ARG A 28 11.88 9.34 -6.01
CA ARG A 28 12.25 10.71 -6.34
C ARG A 28 11.16 11.36 -7.17
N VAL A 29 10.59 12.44 -6.69
CA VAL A 29 9.49 13.19 -7.31
C VAL A 29 9.84 14.67 -7.36
N TRP A 30 9.31 15.37 -8.36
CA TRP A 30 9.32 16.83 -8.41
C TRP A 30 8.16 17.36 -7.57
N LEU A 31 8.42 18.35 -6.72
CA LEU A 31 7.43 19.05 -5.90
C LEU A 31 7.25 20.47 -6.44
N PRO A 32 6.23 20.73 -7.28
CA PRO A 32 6.07 22.02 -7.96
C PRO A 32 5.94 23.18 -6.99
N SER A 33 5.11 23.04 -5.95
CA SER A 33 4.87 24.07 -4.94
C SER A 33 6.11 24.44 -4.10
N HIS A 34 7.13 23.58 -4.10
CA HIS A 34 8.40 23.76 -3.37
C HIS A 34 9.60 23.96 -4.32
N ASN A 35 9.39 23.92 -5.64
CA ASN A 35 10.41 24.06 -6.68
C ASN A 35 11.66 23.19 -6.43
N ARG A 36 11.46 21.92 -6.05
CA ARG A 36 12.55 20.99 -5.69
C ARG A 36 12.21 19.54 -5.98
N TRP A 37 13.26 18.76 -6.17
CA TRP A 37 13.19 17.30 -6.13
C TRP A 37 13.30 16.82 -4.70
N ASP A 38 12.44 15.89 -4.29
CA ASP A 38 12.52 15.22 -3.00
C ASP A 38 11.94 13.79 -3.09
N ARG A 39 11.91 13.08 -1.95
CA ARG A 39 11.23 11.79 -1.85
C ARG A 39 9.73 11.99 -1.72
N VAL A 40 8.94 11.07 -2.30
CA VAL A 40 7.47 11.16 -2.24
C VAL A 40 6.94 11.14 -0.79
N ASN A 41 7.59 10.44 0.14
CA ASN A 41 7.20 10.48 1.55
C ASN A 41 7.45 11.83 2.24
N ALA A 42 8.37 12.64 1.73
CA ALA A 42 8.62 14.00 2.22
C ALA A 42 7.49 14.95 1.80
N ALA A 43 6.87 14.73 0.63
CA ALA A 43 5.71 15.50 0.18
C ALA A 43 4.60 15.50 1.23
N TYR A 44 4.37 14.35 1.89
CA TYR A 44 3.38 14.27 2.96
C TYR A 44 3.69 15.21 4.15
N ALA A 45 4.95 15.35 4.50
CA ALA A 45 5.36 16.23 5.60
C ALA A 45 5.23 17.72 5.26
N TYR A 46 5.33 18.07 3.98
CA TYR A 46 5.23 19.47 3.50
C TYR A 46 3.81 19.92 3.21
N GLY A 47 2.99 19.07 2.61
CA GLY A 47 1.65 19.44 2.12
C GLY A 47 0.60 18.35 2.25
N GLY A 48 0.81 17.36 3.15
CA GLY A 48 -0.20 16.33 3.40
C GLY A 48 -0.43 15.41 2.20
N PRO A 49 -1.58 14.71 2.21
CA PRO A 49 -1.93 13.78 1.14
C PRO A 49 -2.13 14.47 -0.21
N GLU A 50 -2.56 15.73 -0.23
CA GLU A 50 -2.78 16.51 -1.44
C GLU A 50 -1.47 16.70 -2.24
N LEU A 51 -0.38 17.04 -1.55
CA LEU A 51 0.92 17.18 -2.20
C LEU A 51 1.49 15.83 -2.66
N VAL A 52 1.19 14.74 -1.94
CA VAL A 52 1.53 13.37 -2.39
C VAL A 52 0.78 13.05 -3.69
N MET A 53 -0.52 13.34 -3.76
CA MET A 53 -1.33 13.13 -4.98
C MET A 53 -0.75 13.91 -6.17
N GLU A 54 -0.45 15.21 -5.97
CA GLU A 54 0.14 16.07 -7.00
C GLU A 54 1.49 15.50 -7.50
N ALA A 55 2.37 15.11 -6.57
CA ALA A 55 3.67 14.56 -6.90
C ALA A 55 3.59 13.23 -7.67
N VAL A 56 2.66 12.33 -7.27
CA VAL A 56 2.46 11.05 -7.93
C VAL A 56 1.77 11.23 -9.29
N ALA A 57 0.78 12.12 -9.37
CA ALA A 57 0.12 12.45 -10.63
C ALA A 57 1.11 13.00 -11.66
N GLY A 58 2.00 13.91 -11.23
CA GLY A 58 3.06 14.45 -12.08
C GLY A 58 4.10 13.42 -12.48
N LEU A 59 4.48 12.50 -11.57
CA LEU A 59 5.45 11.44 -11.86
C LEU A 59 4.94 10.45 -12.94
N LEU A 60 3.66 10.06 -12.84
CA LEU A 60 3.07 9.01 -13.68
C LEU A 60 2.27 9.58 -14.87
N ASN A 61 2.11 10.90 -14.92
CA ASN A 61 1.27 11.59 -15.91
C ASN A 61 -0.17 11.03 -15.97
N VAL A 62 -0.76 10.79 -14.80
CA VAL A 62 -2.15 10.31 -14.64
C VAL A 62 -2.92 11.22 -13.69
N PRO A 63 -4.22 11.45 -13.90
CA PRO A 63 -5.04 12.19 -12.96
C PRO A 63 -5.29 11.33 -11.72
N ILE A 64 -5.15 11.94 -10.52
CA ILE A 64 -5.51 11.34 -9.24
C ILE A 64 -6.53 12.24 -8.57
N SER A 65 -7.75 11.71 -8.36
CA SER A 65 -8.88 12.52 -7.86
C SER A 65 -9.04 12.43 -6.35
N TYR A 66 -8.73 11.26 -5.77
CA TYR A 66 -9.06 10.98 -4.38
C TYR A 66 -7.88 10.36 -3.63
N TYR A 67 -7.89 10.52 -2.30
CA TYR A 67 -7.00 9.80 -1.40
C TYR A 67 -7.78 9.14 -0.27
N VAL A 68 -7.21 8.07 0.25
CA VAL A 68 -7.59 7.43 1.51
C VAL A 68 -6.35 7.25 2.34
N GLN A 69 -6.35 7.77 3.54
CA GLN A 69 -5.24 7.70 4.48
C GLN A 69 -5.68 7.07 5.78
N THR A 70 -4.87 6.18 6.31
CA THR A 70 -5.03 5.61 7.65
C THR A 70 -3.69 5.58 8.38
N ASP A 71 -3.73 5.54 9.70
CA ASP A 71 -2.56 5.26 10.54
C ASP A 71 -2.50 3.77 10.91
N PHE A 72 -1.52 3.40 11.73
CA PHE A 72 -1.33 1.99 12.13
C PHE A 72 -2.49 1.45 12.98
N GLU A 73 -3.08 2.30 13.82
CA GLU A 73 -4.22 1.90 14.65
C GLU A 73 -5.47 1.68 13.79
N GLY A 74 -5.76 2.62 12.90
CA GLY A 74 -6.86 2.51 11.94
C GLY A 74 -6.70 1.32 11.01
N PHE A 75 -5.50 1.09 10.49
CA PHE A 75 -5.19 -0.10 9.68
C PHE A 75 -5.52 -1.40 10.45
N SER A 76 -5.03 -1.53 11.68
CA SER A 76 -5.29 -2.72 12.49
C SER A 76 -6.78 -2.93 12.73
N LYS A 77 -7.51 -1.88 13.11
CA LYS A 77 -8.96 -1.94 13.32
C LYS A 77 -9.73 -2.32 12.06
N ILE A 78 -9.34 -1.80 10.90
CA ILE A 78 -9.97 -2.15 9.60
C ILE A 78 -9.79 -3.65 9.33
N VAL A 79 -8.60 -4.19 9.53
CA VAL A 79 -8.32 -5.62 9.36
C VAL A 79 -9.15 -6.47 10.32
N ASP A 80 -9.29 -6.04 11.58
CA ASP A 80 -10.11 -6.75 12.59
C ASP A 80 -11.60 -6.73 12.23
N ILE A 81 -12.14 -5.61 11.76
CA ILE A 81 -13.53 -5.47 11.29
C ILE A 81 -13.81 -6.43 10.11
N LEU A 82 -12.84 -6.62 9.22
CA LEU A 82 -12.92 -7.58 8.12
C LEU A 82 -12.82 -9.05 8.57
N GLY A 83 -12.55 -9.29 9.85
CA GLY A 83 -12.35 -10.64 10.41
C GLY A 83 -10.99 -11.24 10.08
N GLY A 84 -9.98 -10.41 9.89
CA GLY A 84 -8.62 -10.79 9.56
C GLY A 84 -8.40 -11.13 8.08
N VAL A 85 -7.13 -11.27 7.71
CA VAL A 85 -6.68 -11.58 6.35
C VAL A 85 -5.92 -12.90 6.36
N GLU A 86 -6.36 -13.87 5.56
CA GLU A 86 -5.66 -15.14 5.41
C GLU A 86 -4.44 -14.98 4.51
N LEU A 87 -3.29 -15.39 5.04
CA LEU A 87 -2.01 -15.27 4.35
C LEU A 87 -1.09 -16.45 4.70
N ASN A 88 -0.20 -16.80 3.79
CA ASN A 88 0.90 -17.71 4.08
C ASN A 88 2.13 -16.89 4.48
N VAL A 89 2.50 -16.96 5.75
CA VAL A 89 3.74 -16.36 6.26
C VAL A 89 4.91 -17.24 5.81
N GLU A 90 5.78 -16.72 4.99
CA GLU A 90 6.81 -17.47 4.29
C GLU A 90 7.93 -18.01 5.20
N ARG A 91 8.14 -17.37 6.35
CA ARG A 91 9.16 -17.75 7.34
C ARG A 91 8.84 -17.17 8.72
N ALA A 92 9.54 -17.64 9.76
CA ALA A 92 9.47 -17.01 11.07
C ALA A 92 9.97 -15.56 10.99
N MET A 93 9.19 -14.63 11.53
CA MET A 93 9.51 -13.20 11.58
C MET A 93 9.64 -12.78 13.04
N VAL A 94 10.88 -12.53 13.47
CA VAL A 94 11.17 -12.06 14.83
C VAL A 94 11.98 -10.77 14.74
N TYR A 95 11.42 -9.69 15.27
CA TYR A 95 12.08 -8.39 15.26
C TYR A 95 11.59 -7.54 16.43
N GLU A 96 12.52 -6.81 17.03
CA GLU A 96 12.22 -5.89 18.13
C GLU A 96 12.85 -4.52 17.82
N ASP A 97 12.03 -3.47 17.91
CA ASP A 97 12.46 -2.09 17.86
C ASP A 97 11.81 -1.33 19.02
N LYS A 98 12.57 -1.17 20.11
CA LYS A 98 12.09 -0.49 21.33
C LYS A 98 11.79 0.98 21.10
N ALA A 99 12.51 1.64 20.18
CA ALA A 99 12.32 3.06 19.88
C ALA A 99 10.97 3.32 19.22
N GLN A 100 10.46 2.35 18.45
CA GLN A 100 9.16 2.42 17.78
C GLN A 100 8.07 1.62 18.49
N ASN A 101 8.35 1.04 19.66
CA ASN A 101 7.48 0.10 20.37
C ASN A 101 6.93 -0.98 19.43
N LEU A 102 7.82 -1.57 18.62
CA LEU A 102 7.48 -2.57 17.62
C LEU A 102 8.03 -3.92 18.04
N TYR A 103 7.14 -4.87 18.28
CA TYR A 103 7.46 -6.27 18.55
C TYR A 103 6.81 -7.12 17.49
N ILE A 104 7.62 -7.89 16.76
CA ILE A 104 7.15 -8.79 15.70
C ILE A 104 7.49 -10.22 16.11
N ASN A 105 6.49 -11.09 16.12
CA ASN A 105 6.67 -12.52 16.34
C ASN A 105 5.59 -13.29 15.57
N LEU A 106 5.91 -13.61 14.33
CA LEU A 106 5.02 -14.38 13.45
C LEU A 106 5.68 -15.72 13.11
N GLN A 107 4.91 -16.80 13.29
CA GLN A 107 5.33 -18.13 12.88
C GLN A 107 5.07 -18.34 11.38
N PRO A 108 5.86 -19.18 10.70
CA PRO A 108 5.61 -19.50 9.30
C PRO A 108 4.34 -20.34 9.14
N GLY A 109 3.78 -20.30 7.93
CA GLY A 109 2.62 -21.10 7.53
C GLY A 109 1.36 -20.29 7.26
N ARG A 110 0.34 -20.99 6.78
CA ARG A 110 -0.96 -20.40 6.46
C ARG A 110 -1.73 -20.09 7.73
N GLN A 111 -2.11 -18.84 7.88
CA GLN A 111 -2.82 -18.34 9.07
C GLN A 111 -3.67 -17.12 8.75
N VAL A 112 -4.67 -16.87 9.61
CA VAL A 112 -5.46 -15.64 9.56
C VAL A 112 -4.77 -14.60 10.44
N LEU A 113 -4.32 -13.52 9.82
CA LEU A 113 -3.70 -12.39 10.52
C LEU A 113 -4.80 -11.43 10.96
N ASN A 114 -4.93 -11.21 12.27
CA ASN A 114 -5.71 -10.10 12.82
C ASN A 114 -4.98 -8.77 12.59
N GLY A 115 -5.56 -7.65 12.99
CA GLY A 115 -4.99 -6.32 12.75
C GLY A 115 -3.57 -6.16 13.26
N GLU A 116 -3.29 -6.64 14.47
CA GLU A 116 -1.95 -6.58 15.07
C GLU A 116 -0.94 -7.39 14.26
N LYS A 117 -1.25 -8.65 13.96
CA LYS A 117 -0.37 -9.53 13.19
C LYS A 117 -0.21 -9.06 11.75
N ALA A 118 -1.26 -8.51 11.15
CA ALA A 118 -1.19 -7.89 9.82
C ALA A 118 -0.21 -6.71 9.82
N LEU A 119 -0.28 -5.86 10.85
CA LEU A 119 0.64 -4.74 11.01
C LEU A 119 2.09 -5.22 11.21
N GLN A 120 2.30 -6.27 12.01
CA GLN A 120 3.61 -6.91 12.17
C GLN A 120 4.15 -7.40 10.81
N TYR A 121 3.32 -8.10 10.03
CA TYR A 121 3.69 -8.66 8.73
C TYR A 121 4.14 -7.58 7.73
N VAL A 122 3.37 -6.52 7.57
CA VAL A 122 3.68 -5.45 6.60
C VAL A 122 4.83 -4.53 7.04
N ARG A 123 5.17 -4.52 8.35
CA ARG A 123 6.26 -3.72 8.92
C ARG A 123 7.57 -4.49 9.07
N TYR A 124 7.54 -5.82 9.02
CA TYR A 124 8.73 -6.64 9.22
C TYR A 124 9.85 -6.25 8.26
N ARG A 125 11.07 -6.17 8.81
CA ARG A 125 12.31 -6.01 8.08
C ARG A 125 13.30 -7.07 8.53
N ASP A 126 13.96 -7.74 7.59
CA ASP A 126 15.04 -8.66 7.92
C ASP A 126 16.25 -7.89 8.44
N ARG A 127 16.94 -8.44 9.44
CA ARG A 127 18.21 -7.88 9.96
C ARG A 127 19.36 -7.95 8.95
N LEU A 128 19.32 -8.90 8.03
CA LEU A 128 20.30 -9.05 6.94
C LEU A 128 20.01 -8.09 5.76
N GLY A 129 19.07 -7.15 5.96
CA GLY A 129 18.45 -6.43 4.87
C GLY A 129 17.59 -7.39 4.05
N ASP A 130 16.58 -6.90 3.39
CA ASP A 130 15.74 -7.72 2.52
C ASP A 130 16.50 -8.28 1.29
N ILE A 131 17.83 -8.20 1.33
CA ILE A 131 18.82 -8.70 0.36
C ILE A 131 18.68 -10.22 0.10
N ALA A 132 18.20 -10.99 1.09
CA ALA A 132 18.00 -12.44 0.93
C ALA A 132 16.82 -12.81 0.01
N LEU A 133 16.02 -11.83 -0.40
CA LEU A 133 14.89 -12.00 -1.33
C LEU A 133 15.15 -11.33 -2.69
N VAL A 134 16.38 -10.94 -2.97
CA VAL A 134 16.78 -10.47 -4.29
C VAL A 134 16.69 -11.64 -5.26
N ASP A 135 15.69 -11.63 -6.12
CA ASP A 135 15.72 -12.42 -7.34
C ASP A 135 16.82 -11.81 -8.25
N PRO A 136 17.95 -12.48 -8.46
CA PRO A 136 19.05 -11.93 -9.24
C PRO A 136 18.66 -11.61 -10.70
N PHE A 137 17.48 -12.08 -11.15
CA PHE A 137 16.93 -11.83 -12.49
C PHE A 137 15.89 -10.70 -12.54
N LYS A 138 15.35 -10.28 -11.38
CA LYS A 138 14.24 -9.29 -11.30
C LYS A 138 14.62 -7.96 -10.67
N GLY A 139 15.87 -7.79 -10.21
CA GLY A 139 16.33 -6.57 -9.54
C GLY A 139 16.06 -6.57 -8.02
N GLU A 140 16.58 -5.56 -7.34
CA GLU A 140 16.45 -5.40 -5.89
C GLU A 140 14.99 -5.16 -5.48
N TYR A 141 14.30 -6.21 -5.04
CA TYR A 141 13.03 -6.06 -4.34
C TYR A 141 13.31 -5.93 -2.83
N ASP A 142 12.88 -4.82 -2.25
CA ASP A 142 12.69 -4.74 -0.80
C ASP A 142 11.68 -5.82 -0.42
N GLY A 143 12.07 -6.85 0.32
CA GLY A 143 11.18 -7.94 0.74
C GLY A 143 9.98 -7.43 1.51
N ARG A 144 10.07 -6.25 2.14
CA ARG A 144 8.93 -5.55 2.73
C ARG A 144 7.92 -5.10 1.67
N VAL A 145 8.35 -4.59 0.54
CA VAL A 145 7.47 -4.18 -0.57
C VAL A 145 6.72 -5.38 -1.13
N GLU A 146 7.41 -6.51 -1.29
CA GLU A 146 6.77 -7.75 -1.75
C GLU A 146 5.77 -8.28 -0.72
N ARG A 147 6.07 -8.24 0.58
CA ARG A 147 5.11 -8.61 1.63
C ARG A 147 3.89 -7.68 1.65
N GLN A 148 4.09 -6.39 1.47
CA GLN A 148 2.98 -5.44 1.34
C GLN A 148 2.11 -5.76 0.13
N ARG A 149 2.71 -6.11 -1.01
CA ARG A 149 1.99 -6.54 -2.21
C ARG A 149 1.19 -7.82 -1.97
N GLN A 150 1.79 -8.83 -1.33
CA GLN A 150 1.11 -10.09 -0.99
C GLN A 150 -0.04 -9.85 -0.02
N PHE A 151 0.17 -9.00 1.00
CA PHE A 151 -0.88 -8.62 1.94
C PHE A 151 -2.04 -7.92 1.23
N LEU A 152 -1.77 -6.96 0.34
CA LEU A 152 -2.80 -6.26 -0.43
C LEU A 152 -3.58 -7.19 -1.33
N SER A 153 -2.91 -8.14 -1.99
CA SER A 153 -3.58 -9.17 -2.79
C SER A 153 -4.51 -10.03 -1.92
N ALA A 154 -4.06 -10.45 -0.74
CA ALA A 154 -4.88 -11.22 0.19
C ALA A 154 -6.04 -10.38 0.77
N LEU A 155 -5.79 -9.12 1.11
CA LEU A 155 -6.81 -8.18 1.57
C LEU A 155 -7.88 -7.95 0.51
N SER A 156 -7.49 -7.74 -0.74
CA SER A 156 -8.42 -7.59 -1.87
C SER A 156 -9.32 -8.82 -2.03
N LYS A 157 -8.74 -10.02 -1.96
CA LYS A 157 -9.51 -11.28 -1.98
C LYS A 157 -10.50 -11.37 -0.83
N LYS A 158 -10.10 -10.91 0.36
CA LYS A 158 -10.98 -10.89 1.54
C LYS A 158 -12.13 -9.91 1.36
N VAL A 159 -11.86 -8.67 0.95
CA VAL A 159 -12.88 -7.62 0.74
C VAL A 159 -13.88 -8.03 -0.33
N LEU A 160 -13.42 -8.62 -1.42
CA LEU A 160 -14.25 -9.07 -2.54
C LEU A 160 -14.84 -10.47 -2.35
N SER A 161 -14.70 -11.07 -1.17
CA SER A 161 -15.30 -12.37 -0.90
C SER A 161 -16.83 -12.28 -0.79
N PRO A 162 -17.58 -13.30 -1.21
CA PRO A 162 -19.04 -13.35 -1.13
C PRO A 162 -19.59 -13.12 0.30
N SER A 163 -18.78 -13.41 1.31
CA SER A 163 -19.16 -13.23 2.72
C SER A 163 -19.03 -11.77 3.20
N VAL A 164 -18.21 -10.95 2.53
CA VAL A 164 -17.92 -9.57 2.90
C VAL A 164 -18.70 -8.58 2.03
N ILE A 165 -18.84 -8.82 0.73
CA ILE A 165 -19.52 -7.92 -0.21
C ILE A 165 -20.88 -7.43 0.31
N PRO A 166 -21.81 -8.28 0.81
CA PRO A 166 -23.10 -7.81 1.30
C PRO A 166 -23.01 -6.90 2.53
N LYS A 167 -21.90 -6.97 3.26
CA LYS A 167 -21.65 -6.20 4.48
C LYS A 167 -20.84 -4.93 4.23
N LEU A 168 -20.35 -4.71 3.01
CA LEU A 168 -19.50 -3.57 2.70
C LEU A 168 -20.07 -2.20 3.11
N PRO A 169 -21.35 -1.88 2.88
CA PRO A 169 -21.91 -0.60 3.31
C PRO A 169 -21.78 -0.38 4.82
N GLN A 170 -22.05 -1.41 5.62
CA GLN A 170 -21.88 -1.35 7.08
C GLN A 170 -20.42 -1.25 7.49
N LEU A 171 -19.53 -2.04 6.87
CA LEU A 171 -18.10 -2.03 7.15
C LEU A 171 -17.49 -0.66 6.80
N ILE A 172 -17.85 -0.08 5.67
CA ILE A 172 -17.43 1.26 5.25
C ILE A 172 -17.83 2.29 6.29
N SER A 173 -19.08 2.30 6.75
CA SER A 173 -19.54 3.24 7.77
C SER A 173 -18.77 3.14 9.08
N GLN A 174 -18.36 1.94 9.47
CA GLN A 174 -17.55 1.70 10.66
C GLN A 174 -16.09 2.13 10.48
N THR A 175 -15.55 2.04 9.28
CA THR A 175 -14.13 2.35 9.00
C THR A 175 -13.89 3.82 8.66
N LEU A 176 -14.89 4.57 8.24
CA LEU A 176 -14.74 5.98 7.86
C LEU A 176 -14.15 6.87 8.97
N GLN A 177 -14.40 6.55 10.24
CA GLN A 177 -13.81 7.27 11.37
C GLN A 177 -12.30 6.98 11.56
N MET A 178 -11.80 5.93 10.91
CA MET A 178 -10.40 5.46 11.01
C MET A 178 -9.56 5.89 9.82
N VAL A 179 -10.17 6.60 8.86
CA VAL A 179 -9.51 7.07 7.64
C VAL A 179 -9.74 8.57 7.45
N LYS A 180 -8.76 9.23 6.83
CA LYS A 180 -8.93 10.57 6.27
C LYS A 180 -9.05 10.43 4.76
N THR A 181 -10.02 11.08 4.17
CA THR A 181 -10.26 11.00 2.73
C THR A 181 -10.97 12.24 2.21
N ASN A 182 -10.73 12.58 0.95
CA ASN A 182 -11.52 13.55 0.19
C ASN A 182 -12.53 12.85 -0.74
N LEU A 183 -12.65 11.50 -0.67
CA LEU A 183 -13.61 10.75 -1.48
C LEU A 183 -15.02 11.10 -1.04
N PRO A 184 -15.88 11.65 -1.93
CA PRO A 184 -17.26 11.98 -1.61
C PRO A 184 -18.07 10.74 -1.22
N TRP A 185 -19.05 10.91 -0.34
CA TRP A 185 -19.86 9.80 0.17
C TRP A 185 -20.63 9.05 -0.91
N ASP A 186 -21.16 9.76 -1.89
CA ASP A 186 -21.84 9.20 -3.05
C ASP A 186 -20.93 8.31 -3.87
N GLU A 187 -19.66 8.69 -4.06
CA GLU A 187 -18.66 7.85 -4.71
C GLU A 187 -18.32 6.60 -3.89
N VAL A 188 -18.23 6.72 -2.56
CA VAL A 188 -18.05 5.56 -1.67
C VAL A 188 -19.20 4.58 -1.84
N LEU A 189 -20.45 5.07 -1.88
CA LEU A 189 -21.62 4.23 -2.09
C LEU A 189 -21.66 3.61 -3.49
N ASN A 190 -21.29 4.37 -4.52
CA ASN A 190 -21.21 3.86 -5.89
C ASN A 190 -20.20 2.70 -5.99
N ILE A 191 -19.01 2.87 -5.43
CA ILE A 191 -17.99 1.81 -5.39
C ILE A 191 -18.51 0.59 -4.62
N ALA A 192 -19.15 0.79 -3.48
CA ALA A 192 -19.74 -0.29 -2.70
C ALA A 192 -20.82 -1.07 -3.47
N LEU A 193 -21.71 -0.38 -4.17
CA LEU A 193 -22.80 -0.99 -4.94
C LEU A 193 -22.28 -1.84 -6.11
N ILE A 194 -21.22 -1.40 -6.76
CA ILE A 194 -20.62 -2.13 -7.91
C ILE A 194 -19.52 -3.09 -7.50
N SER A 195 -19.17 -3.15 -6.22
CA SER A 195 -18.06 -4.00 -5.71
C SER A 195 -18.19 -5.47 -6.10
N GLY A 196 -19.42 -5.97 -6.27
CA GLY A 196 -19.67 -7.32 -6.76
C GLY A 196 -19.26 -7.58 -8.22
N ARG A 197 -18.89 -6.54 -8.99
CA ARG A 197 -18.35 -6.68 -10.35
C ARG A 197 -16.86 -6.97 -10.35
N PHE A 198 -16.15 -6.59 -9.29
CA PHE A 198 -14.73 -6.85 -9.14
C PHE A 198 -14.49 -8.30 -8.72
N SER A 199 -13.51 -8.93 -9.34
CA SER A 199 -13.05 -10.26 -8.98
C SER A 199 -11.58 -10.23 -8.60
N PRO A 200 -11.15 -11.00 -7.60
CA PRO A 200 -9.73 -11.10 -7.24
C PRO A 200 -8.79 -11.41 -8.40
N ASP A 201 -9.28 -12.17 -9.39
CA ASP A 201 -8.50 -12.54 -10.58
C ASP A 201 -8.34 -11.39 -11.59
N ARG A 202 -9.12 -10.31 -11.41
CA ARG A 202 -9.04 -9.08 -12.22
C ARG A 202 -8.35 -7.93 -11.52
N ILE A 203 -7.64 -8.22 -10.42
CA ILE A 203 -6.84 -7.23 -9.71
C ILE A 203 -5.37 -7.43 -10.10
N ALA A 204 -4.85 -6.51 -10.90
CA ALA A 204 -3.43 -6.44 -11.17
C ALA A 204 -2.70 -5.73 -10.02
N THR A 205 -1.59 -6.30 -9.56
CA THR A 205 -0.74 -5.66 -8.54
C THR A 205 0.68 -5.55 -9.05
N ALA A 206 1.28 -4.37 -8.92
CA ALA A 206 2.64 -4.11 -9.33
C ALA A 206 3.38 -3.21 -8.33
N VAL A 207 4.70 -3.18 -8.45
CA VAL A 207 5.56 -2.19 -7.79
C VAL A 207 6.12 -1.27 -8.87
N LEU A 208 6.16 0.03 -8.59
CA LEU A 208 6.73 1.02 -9.51
C LEU A 208 8.17 0.65 -9.86
N PRO A 209 8.46 0.32 -11.14
CA PRO A 209 9.76 -0.17 -11.53
C PRO A 209 10.82 0.91 -11.40
N GLY A 210 12.00 0.55 -10.87
CA GLY A 210 13.09 1.48 -10.64
C GLY A 210 14.27 0.80 -9.98
N ASN A 211 15.18 1.60 -9.49
CA ASN A 211 16.35 1.16 -8.73
C ASN A 211 16.76 2.19 -7.68
N SER A 212 17.35 1.72 -6.61
CA SER A 212 17.87 2.59 -5.54
C SER A 212 19.18 3.26 -5.97
N GLN A 213 19.29 4.57 -5.77
CA GLN A 213 20.49 5.36 -6.03
C GLN A 213 20.75 6.35 -4.89
N VAL A 214 22.03 6.63 -4.66
CA VAL A 214 22.43 7.71 -3.74
C VAL A 214 22.66 8.98 -4.52
N LEU A 215 21.89 10.03 -4.21
CA LEU A 215 22.05 11.37 -4.78
C LEU A 215 22.27 12.36 -3.62
N ASN A 216 23.42 13.08 -3.66
CA ASN A 216 23.76 14.07 -2.63
C ASN A 216 23.72 13.49 -1.19
N GLY A 217 24.18 12.25 -1.01
CA GLY A 217 24.23 11.58 0.29
C GLY A 217 22.89 11.02 0.80
N ALA A 218 21.81 11.11 0.03
CA ALA A 218 20.52 10.54 0.36
C ALA A 218 20.10 9.44 -0.62
N TRP A 219 19.45 8.40 -0.10
CA TRP A 219 18.89 7.32 -0.91
C TRP A 219 17.59 7.75 -1.57
N TYR A 220 17.48 7.47 -2.88
CA TYR A 220 16.29 7.68 -3.70
C TYR A 220 15.97 6.44 -4.51
N TRP A 221 14.69 6.20 -4.74
CA TRP A 221 14.20 5.27 -5.75
C TRP A 221 14.02 6.04 -7.06
N ILE A 222 14.81 5.68 -8.07
CA ILE A 222 14.75 6.29 -9.40
C ILE A 222 13.91 5.40 -10.30
N VAL A 223 12.83 5.98 -10.83
CA VAL A 223 11.88 5.27 -11.69
C VAL A 223 12.52 4.91 -13.03
N ASN A 224 12.26 3.69 -13.49
CA ASN A 224 12.57 3.28 -14.84
C ASN A 224 11.37 3.61 -15.73
N GLU A 225 11.42 4.77 -16.40
CA GLU A 225 10.31 5.30 -17.22
C GLU A 225 9.88 4.36 -18.34
N GLN A 226 10.83 3.64 -18.97
CA GLN A 226 10.52 2.70 -20.05
C GLN A 226 9.70 1.49 -19.57
N LYS A 227 9.96 1.02 -18.36
CA LYS A 227 9.20 -0.08 -17.74
C LYS A 227 7.91 0.40 -17.07
N ALA A 228 7.85 1.64 -16.63
CA ALA A 228 6.67 2.22 -16.00
C ALA A 228 5.56 2.56 -17.02
N ALA A 229 5.90 2.69 -18.30
CA ALA A 229 4.97 2.97 -19.40
C ALA A 229 4.32 1.70 -19.99
N GLN A 230 4.69 0.51 -19.53
CA GLN A 230 4.13 -0.80 -19.92
C GLN A 230 3.05 -1.26 -18.93
#